data_2dcaeff61ac1469e483a745cbf0b4740
#
_entry.id   2dcaeff61ac1469e483a745cbf0b4740
#
_cell.length_a   1.000
_cell.length_b   1.000
_cell.length_c   1.000
_cell.angle_alpha   90.00
_cell.angle_beta   90.00
_cell.angle_gamma   90.00
#
_symmetry.space_group_name_H-M   'P 1'
#
loop_
_entity.id
_entity.type
_entity.pdbx_description
1 polymer ?
#
loop_
_entity_poly.entity_id
_entity_poly.type
_entity_poly.pdbx_seq_one_letter_code
_entity_poly.pdbx_strand_id
1 'polypeptide(L)'
;GVHRRFIEALRSASAAPRALPRRVVVFGISSMPAQTLEALAALARFSQVLLCVHNPCRHHWADIVADKDLLRHEYRRQQRRVGVPADLDEDRQHQHAQPLLAAWGKQGRDYINLLDSYDDPDSYRNLFGEVNGGRIDLFSEEAPHGLLGQLQDDILELRPLAETREHWPPVAPRSDASIRFHVAHSAQREVEILHDQLLARFNADPSLKPRDVIVMVPDINAYAPHIEAVFGQVPRDDQRFIPYTLADQGQRGREPLLIALEHLLKLPDSRFAVSEILDLLDVPALRRRFGVDEADLATLHRWIEGAGVRWGLDAAQRERLGLPAGLEGNSWRFGLRRMLLGYAVGEGAALQGIQPYDEVGGLDAALAGPLAVLLERLEVAYAELAEPATPAQWGERLQALLTVFFEAHDERDELLLTQLLQLLERWQEHCACAAFAEPLPISVIREAWLGGLDQGGLNQRFLAGAVSFCTLMPMRAIPFRLVCLLGMNDGDYPRQQSPLDFDLMRNDYRPGDRSRREDDRYLLLEALLSAREQLYVSW
;
A
#
# COMPACT_ATOMS: atom_id res chain seq x y z
N GLY A 1 -16.61 6.72 -26.28
CA GLY A 1 -15.28 6.67 -25.68
C GLY A 1 -14.40 5.59 -26.32
N VAL A 2 -13.11 5.53 -25.94
CA VAL A 2 -12.14 4.56 -26.49
C VAL A 2 -12.60 3.12 -26.26
N HIS A 3 -13.10 2.80 -25.06
CA HIS A 3 -13.63 1.48 -24.70
C HIS A 3 -14.70 0.98 -25.71
N ARG A 4 -15.69 1.81 -25.99
CA ARG A 4 -16.77 1.45 -26.93
C ARG A 4 -16.24 1.20 -28.35
N ARG A 5 -15.32 2.05 -28.83
CA ARG A 5 -14.67 1.86 -30.13
C ARG A 5 -13.86 0.57 -30.19
N PHE A 6 -13.17 0.22 -29.12
CA PHE A 6 -12.40 -1.02 -29.00
C PHE A 6 -13.32 -2.24 -29.14
N ILE A 7 -14.42 -2.28 -28.37
CA ILE A 7 -15.39 -3.37 -28.44
C ILE A 7 -16.05 -3.46 -29.80
N GLU A 8 -16.49 -2.34 -30.38
CA GLU A 8 -17.09 -2.29 -31.73
C GLU A 8 -16.10 -2.78 -32.79
N ALA A 9 -14.84 -2.39 -32.73
CA ALA A 9 -13.80 -2.85 -33.64
C ALA A 9 -13.58 -4.37 -33.54
N LEU A 10 -13.54 -4.94 -32.33
CA LEU A 10 -13.43 -6.39 -32.14
C LEU A 10 -14.67 -7.13 -32.60
N ARG A 11 -15.86 -6.60 -32.32
CA ARG A 11 -17.13 -7.21 -32.76
C ARG A 11 -17.31 -7.20 -34.27
N SER A 12 -16.81 -6.18 -34.98
CA SER A 12 -16.88 -6.04 -36.42
C SER A 12 -15.74 -6.75 -37.18
N ALA A 13 -14.66 -7.12 -36.50
CA ALA A 13 -13.53 -7.77 -37.12
C ALA A 13 -13.90 -9.18 -37.62
N SER A 14 -13.54 -9.48 -38.86
CA SER A 14 -13.74 -10.80 -39.48
C SER A 14 -12.59 -11.77 -39.25
N ALA A 15 -11.43 -11.27 -38.83
CA ALA A 15 -10.23 -12.05 -38.54
C ALA A 15 -9.54 -11.53 -37.26
N ALA A 16 -8.81 -12.42 -36.58
CA ALA A 16 -8.07 -12.07 -35.39
C ALA A 16 -7.00 -11.00 -35.68
N PRO A 17 -6.92 -9.91 -34.88
CA PRO A 17 -5.82 -8.95 -34.97
C PRO A 17 -4.47 -9.65 -34.75
N ARG A 18 -3.43 -9.25 -35.51
CA ARG A 18 -2.13 -9.92 -35.56
C ARG A 18 -1.40 -9.98 -34.19
N ALA A 19 -1.72 -9.06 -33.28
CA ALA A 19 -1.05 -8.93 -31.97
C ALA A 19 -1.79 -9.65 -30.83
N LEU A 20 -2.92 -10.32 -31.08
CA LEU A 20 -3.66 -10.99 -30.01
C LEU A 20 -3.01 -12.33 -29.63
N PRO A 21 -2.85 -12.59 -28.31
CA PRO A 21 -2.39 -13.90 -27.84
C PRO A 21 -3.47 -14.95 -28.06
N ARG A 22 -3.07 -16.21 -28.29
CA ARG A 22 -4.02 -17.32 -28.45
C ARG A 22 -4.82 -17.60 -27.19
N ARG A 23 -4.25 -17.29 -26.00
CA ARG A 23 -4.85 -17.53 -24.69
C ARG A 23 -4.59 -16.34 -23.77
N VAL A 24 -5.63 -15.95 -23.03
CA VAL A 24 -5.58 -14.97 -21.95
C VAL A 24 -6.06 -15.66 -20.68
N VAL A 25 -5.24 -15.64 -19.63
CA VAL A 25 -5.61 -16.20 -18.31
C VAL A 25 -5.70 -15.04 -17.33
N VAL A 26 -6.88 -14.91 -16.69
CA VAL A 26 -7.13 -13.94 -15.61
C VAL A 26 -7.21 -14.71 -14.32
N PHE A 27 -6.31 -14.42 -13.39
CA PHE A 27 -6.18 -15.14 -12.12
C PHE A 27 -6.08 -14.17 -10.94
N GLY A 28 -6.64 -14.57 -9.77
CA GLY A 28 -6.50 -13.81 -8.52
C GLY A 28 -7.37 -12.54 -8.44
N ILE A 29 -8.39 -12.40 -9.29
CA ILE A 29 -9.31 -11.26 -9.28
C ILE A 29 -10.63 -11.69 -8.63
N SER A 30 -11.04 -11.01 -7.57
CA SER A 30 -12.29 -11.26 -6.84
C SER A 30 -13.39 -10.24 -7.15
N SER A 31 -13.09 -9.23 -7.97
CA SER A 31 -14.08 -8.29 -8.52
C SER A 31 -13.56 -7.68 -9.81
N MET A 32 -14.44 -7.41 -10.76
CA MET A 32 -14.08 -6.82 -12.04
C MET A 32 -15.19 -5.85 -12.48
N PRO A 33 -14.83 -4.64 -12.98
CA PRO A 33 -15.81 -3.75 -13.59
C PRO A 33 -16.47 -4.39 -14.81
N ALA A 34 -17.76 -4.15 -15.01
CA ALA A 34 -18.52 -4.66 -16.14
C ALA A 34 -17.85 -4.34 -17.50
N GLN A 35 -17.25 -3.15 -17.62
CA GLN A 35 -16.53 -2.74 -18.84
C GLN A 35 -15.33 -3.63 -19.16
N THR A 36 -14.59 -4.08 -18.15
CA THR A 36 -13.45 -4.98 -18.34
C THR A 36 -13.95 -6.36 -18.79
N LEU A 37 -15.04 -6.84 -18.21
CA LEU A 37 -15.67 -8.10 -18.60
C LEU A 37 -16.20 -8.06 -20.03
N GLU A 38 -16.83 -6.94 -20.45
CA GLU A 38 -17.23 -6.71 -21.85
C GLU A 38 -16.04 -6.78 -22.82
N ALA A 39 -14.90 -6.20 -22.45
CA ALA A 39 -13.69 -6.25 -23.27
C ALA A 39 -13.16 -7.68 -23.39
N LEU A 40 -13.11 -8.44 -22.28
CA LEU A 40 -12.70 -9.84 -22.28
C LEU A 40 -13.66 -10.72 -23.10
N ALA A 41 -14.97 -10.50 -22.99
CA ALA A 41 -15.98 -11.19 -23.80
C ALA A 41 -15.81 -10.89 -25.30
N ALA A 42 -15.47 -9.65 -25.67
CA ALA A 42 -15.19 -9.31 -27.06
C ALA A 42 -13.88 -9.97 -27.57
N LEU A 43 -12.85 -10.08 -26.72
CA LEU A 43 -11.60 -10.78 -27.02
C LEU A 43 -11.80 -12.30 -27.15
N ALA A 44 -12.74 -12.88 -26.40
CA ALA A 44 -13.03 -14.32 -26.43
C ALA A 44 -13.46 -14.85 -27.79
N ARG A 45 -13.84 -13.97 -28.71
CA ARG A 45 -14.11 -14.35 -30.13
C ARG A 45 -12.86 -14.81 -30.89
N PHE A 46 -11.67 -14.35 -30.46
CA PHE A 46 -10.41 -14.58 -31.16
C PHE A 46 -9.34 -15.28 -30.28
N SER A 47 -9.53 -15.26 -28.98
CA SER A 47 -8.60 -15.82 -28.00
C SER A 47 -9.36 -16.69 -27.01
N GLN A 48 -8.72 -17.74 -26.52
CA GLN A 48 -9.28 -18.49 -25.38
C GLN A 48 -9.09 -17.65 -24.11
N VAL A 49 -10.18 -17.16 -23.52
CA VAL A 49 -10.15 -16.42 -22.24
C VAL A 49 -10.55 -17.36 -21.12
N LEU A 50 -9.64 -17.54 -20.15
CA LEU A 50 -9.86 -18.35 -18.95
C LEU A 50 -9.90 -17.43 -17.74
N LEU A 51 -11.05 -17.39 -17.06
CA LEU A 51 -11.23 -16.68 -15.80
C LEU A 51 -11.16 -17.66 -14.64
N CYS A 52 -10.15 -17.50 -13.77
CA CYS A 52 -10.02 -18.27 -12.54
C CYS A 52 -10.64 -17.46 -11.40
N VAL A 53 -11.84 -17.81 -10.99
CA VAL A 53 -12.60 -17.10 -9.96
C VAL A 53 -12.59 -17.91 -8.67
N HIS A 54 -12.22 -17.27 -7.56
CA HIS A 54 -12.35 -17.89 -6.24
C HIS A 54 -13.83 -17.93 -5.87
N ASN A 55 -14.37 -19.13 -5.73
CA ASN A 55 -15.76 -19.34 -5.30
C ASN A 55 -15.78 -19.98 -3.92
N PRO A 56 -16.28 -19.30 -2.87
CA PRO A 56 -16.33 -19.82 -1.51
C PRO A 56 -17.38 -20.90 -1.27
N CYS A 57 -18.37 -21.04 -2.16
CA CYS A 57 -19.55 -21.89 -1.97
C CYS A 57 -19.79 -22.76 -3.21
N ARG A 58 -20.18 -24.02 -3.01
CA ARG A 58 -20.51 -24.91 -4.13
C ARG A 58 -21.92 -24.70 -4.71
N HIS A 59 -22.76 -23.99 -3.97
CA HIS A 59 -24.10 -23.63 -4.39
C HIS A 59 -24.12 -22.24 -5.02
N HIS A 60 -25.17 -21.92 -5.77
CA HIS A 60 -25.37 -20.55 -6.24
C HIS A 60 -25.73 -19.65 -5.06
N TRP A 61 -24.96 -18.59 -4.85
CA TRP A 61 -25.08 -17.70 -3.69
C TRP A 61 -25.17 -16.21 -4.05
N ALA A 62 -25.31 -15.92 -5.33
CA ALA A 62 -25.37 -14.53 -5.80
C ALA A 62 -26.62 -13.78 -5.30
N ASP A 63 -27.70 -14.48 -4.99
CA ASP A 63 -28.98 -13.90 -4.56
C ASP A 63 -29.15 -13.78 -3.04
N ILE A 64 -28.17 -14.25 -2.23
CA ILE A 64 -28.27 -14.18 -0.78
C ILE A 64 -28.18 -12.74 -0.28
N VAL A 65 -28.95 -12.41 0.74
CA VAL A 65 -29.01 -11.07 1.35
C VAL A 65 -28.70 -11.17 2.84
N ALA A 66 -27.96 -10.21 3.37
CA ALA A 66 -27.69 -10.15 4.81
C ALA A 66 -28.97 -9.81 5.59
N ASP A 67 -29.22 -10.48 6.74
CA ASP A 67 -30.39 -10.24 7.62
C ASP A 67 -30.61 -8.76 7.94
N LYS A 68 -29.52 -8.02 8.13
CA LYS A 68 -29.55 -6.57 8.35
C LYS A 68 -30.18 -5.79 7.20
N ASP A 69 -29.98 -6.22 5.98
CA ASP A 69 -30.52 -5.56 4.80
C ASP A 69 -31.96 -6.00 4.57
N LEU A 70 -32.32 -7.23 4.91
CA LEU A 70 -33.71 -7.71 4.96
C LEU A 70 -34.54 -6.89 5.94
N LEU A 71 -34.06 -6.72 7.18
CA LEU A 71 -34.73 -5.89 8.19
C LEU A 71 -34.89 -4.43 7.74
N ARG A 72 -33.90 -3.87 7.06
CA ARG A 72 -34.00 -2.51 6.50
C ARG A 72 -35.04 -2.41 5.38
N HIS A 73 -35.14 -3.43 4.54
CA HIS A 73 -36.15 -3.49 3.49
C HIS A 73 -37.56 -3.63 4.06
N GLU A 74 -37.75 -4.46 5.08
CA GLU A 74 -39.02 -4.60 5.80
C GLU A 74 -39.41 -3.31 6.51
N TYR A 75 -38.48 -2.65 7.22
CA TYR A 75 -38.73 -1.38 7.88
C TYR A 75 -39.12 -0.26 6.89
N ARG A 76 -38.44 -0.16 5.75
CA ARG A 76 -38.81 0.78 4.68
C ARG A 76 -40.14 0.44 4.02
N ARG A 77 -40.51 -0.84 3.94
CA ARG A 77 -41.80 -1.31 3.43
C ARG A 77 -42.93 -0.95 4.39
N GLN A 78 -42.73 -1.14 5.69
CA GLN A 78 -43.68 -0.77 6.73
C GLN A 78 -43.94 0.74 6.82
N GLN A 79 -42.93 1.58 6.58
CA GLN A 79 -43.11 3.02 6.52
C GLN A 79 -43.85 3.53 5.27
N ARG A 80 -43.91 2.73 4.21
CA ARG A 80 -44.50 3.16 2.93
C ARG A 80 -45.94 2.79 2.71
N ARG A 81 -46.54 1.85 3.47
CA ARG A 81 -47.94 1.46 3.30
C ARG A 81 -48.56 0.95 4.59
N VAL A 82 -49.54 1.66 5.07
CA VAL A 82 -50.53 1.17 6.03
C VAL A 82 -51.51 0.30 5.25
N GLY A 83 -51.55 -1.01 5.53
CA GLY A 83 -52.63 -1.90 5.07
C GLY A 83 -52.30 -2.97 4.01
N VAL A 84 -51.05 -3.40 3.83
CA VAL A 84 -50.71 -4.55 2.96
C VAL A 84 -50.22 -5.71 3.81
N PRO A 85 -50.82 -6.95 3.70
CA PRO A 85 -50.31 -8.14 4.37
C PRO A 85 -48.89 -8.45 3.89
N ALA A 86 -48.05 -8.84 4.83
CA ALA A 86 -46.73 -9.36 4.55
C ALA A 86 -46.80 -10.83 4.13
N ASP A 87 -47.24 -11.12 2.93
CA ASP A 87 -46.96 -12.42 2.32
C ASP A 87 -45.48 -12.39 1.89
N LEU A 88 -44.66 -13.09 2.66
CA LEU A 88 -43.32 -13.47 2.29
C LEU A 88 -43.44 -14.51 1.17
N ASP A 89 -43.09 -14.16 -0.04
CA ASP A 89 -42.99 -15.06 -1.17
C ASP A 89 -42.14 -16.28 -0.79
N GLU A 90 -42.64 -17.49 -0.96
CA GLU A 90 -41.90 -18.74 -0.72
C GLU A 90 -40.62 -18.83 -1.55
N ASP A 91 -40.54 -18.13 -2.69
CA ASP A 91 -39.33 -17.99 -3.50
C ASP A 91 -38.19 -17.19 -2.82
N ARG A 92 -38.45 -16.59 -1.65
CA ARG A 92 -37.44 -15.85 -0.87
C ARG A 92 -36.79 -16.66 0.24
N GLN A 93 -37.12 -17.93 0.43
CA GLN A 93 -36.48 -18.79 1.44
C GLN A 93 -34.98 -18.98 1.21
N HIS A 94 -34.48 -18.79 0.00
CA HIS A 94 -33.04 -18.80 -0.30
C HIS A 94 -32.29 -17.54 0.16
N GLN A 95 -32.97 -16.55 0.74
CA GLN A 95 -32.33 -15.32 1.23
C GLN A 95 -31.70 -15.48 2.63
N HIS A 96 -32.02 -16.53 3.36
CA HIS A 96 -31.45 -16.86 4.68
C HIS A 96 -30.30 -17.84 4.50
N ALA A 97 -29.14 -17.31 4.12
CA ALA A 97 -27.94 -18.09 3.89
C ALA A 97 -26.95 -17.95 5.04
N GLN A 98 -25.80 -18.60 4.90
CA GLN A 98 -24.70 -18.54 5.85
C GLN A 98 -24.35 -17.06 6.21
N PRO A 99 -24.40 -16.66 7.50
CA PRO A 99 -24.39 -15.26 7.91
C PRO A 99 -23.12 -14.49 7.53
N LEU A 100 -21.95 -15.16 7.60
CA LEU A 100 -20.66 -14.52 7.26
C LEU A 100 -20.56 -14.26 5.76
N LEU A 101 -20.94 -15.23 4.94
CA LEU A 101 -20.96 -15.08 3.49
C LEU A 101 -21.97 -14.00 3.06
N ALA A 102 -23.15 -13.97 3.70
CA ALA A 102 -24.14 -12.94 3.42
C ALA A 102 -23.66 -11.53 3.78
N ALA A 103 -23.00 -11.36 4.95
CA ALA A 103 -22.56 -10.06 5.45
C ALA A 103 -21.26 -9.56 4.78
N TRP A 104 -20.32 -10.44 4.48
CA TRP A 104 -19.00 -10.09 3.97
C TRP A 104 -18.81 -10.39 2.48
N GLY A 105 -19.69 -11.21 1.90
CA GLY A 105 -19.60 -11.68 0.52
C GLY A 105 -20.14 -10.73 -0.55
N LYS A 106 -20.57 -9.50 -0.23
CA LYS A 106 -21.24 -8.60 -1.17
C LYS A 106 -20.46 -8.41 -2.48
N GLN A 107 -19.16 -8.15 -2.39
CA GLN A 107 -18.30 -7.96 -3.56
C GLN A 107 -18.24 -9.21 -4.45
N GLY A 108 -18.11 -10.38 -3.86
CA GLY A 108 -18.13 -11.66 -4.57
C GLY A 108 -19.49 -11.94 -5.23
N ARG A 109 -20.60 -11.65 -4.54
CA ARG A 109 -21.95 -11.77 -5.11
C ARG A 109 -22.14 -10.92 -6.35
N ASP A 110 -21.75 -9.62 -6.26
CA ASP A 110 -21.86 -8.70 -7.39
C ASP A 110 -21.02 -9.18 -8.58
N TYR A 111 -19.85 -9.77 -8.31
CA TYR A 111 -18.99 -10.33 -9.36
C TYR A 111 -19.58 -11.60 -9.99
N ILE A 112 -20.14 -12.52 -9.19
CA ILE A 112 -20.83 -13.71 -9.72
C ILE A 112 -22.03 -13.31 -10.55
N ASN A 113 -22.86 -12.36 -10.09
CA ASN A 113 -23.99 -11.83 -10.86
C ASN A 113 -23.57 -11.22 -12.20
N LEU A 114 -22.40 -10.52 -12.23
CA LEU A 114 -21.86 -10.03 -13.50
C LEU A 114 -21.42 -11.17 -14.42
N LEU A 115 -20.80 -12.22 -13.88
CA LEU A 115 -20.40 -13.40 -14.67
C LEU A 115 -21.61 -14.15 -15.22
N ASP A 116 -22.65 -14.32 -14.43
CA ASP A 116 -23.90 -15.00 -14.85
C ASP A 116 -24.54 -14.32 -16.07
N SER A 117 -24.37 -13.00 -16.21
CA SER A 117 -24.86 -12.28 -17.40
C SER A 117 -24.14 -12.67 -18.71
N TYR A 118 -22.99 -13.34 -18.62
CA TYR A 118 -22.20 -13.86 -19.75
C TYR A 118 -22.23 -15.38 -19.83
N ASP A 119 -22.95 -16.06 -18.92
CA ASP A 119 -23.07 -17.50 -18.93
C ASP A 119 -23.94 -17.95 -20.10
N ASP A 120 -23.37 -18.85 -20.92
CA ASP A 120 -24.08 -19.54 -22.01
C ASP A 120 -23.96 -21.06 -21.77
N PRO A 121 -24.95 -21.66 -21.05
CA PRO A 121 -24.92 -23.07 -20.72
C PRO A 121 -24.81 -24.00 -21.92
N ASP A 122 -25.33 -23.61 -23.07
CA ASP A 122 -25.28 -24.45 -24.27
C ASP A 122 -23.87 -24.44 -24.90
N SER A 123 -23.16 -23.30 -24.80
CA SER A 123 -21.79 -23.18 -25.28
C SER A 123 -20.81 -24.03 -24.46
N TYR A 124 -20.85 -23.96 -23.14
CA TYR A 124 -19.89 -24.70 -22.32
C TYR A 124 -20.21 -26.21 -22.23
N ARG A 125 -21.47 -26.61 -22.31
CA ARG A 125 -21.84 -28.04 -22.40
C ARG A 125 -21.24 -28.70 -23.65
N ASN A 126 -21.17 -27.98 -24.77
CA ASN A 126 -20.53 -28.48 -25.97
C ASN A 126 -19.01 -28.57 -25.86
N LEU A 127 -18.38 -27.66 -25.08
CA LEU A 127 -16.94 -27.64 -24.89
C LEU A 127 -16.44 -28.66 -23.84
N PHE A 128 -17.25 -28.94 -22.81
CA PHE A 128 -16.87 -29.77 -21.65
C PHE A 128 -17.76 -31.00 -21.46
N GLY A 129 -18.67 -31.29 -22.40
CA GLY A 129 -19.63 -32.39 -22.30
C GLY A 129 -19.04 -33.79 -22.17
N GLU A 130 -17.76 -33.95 -22.56
CA GLU A 130 -17.00 -35.21 -22.41
C GLU A 130 -16.32 -35.35 -21.03
N VAL A 131 -16.29 -34.30 -20.20
CA VAL A 131 -15.63 -34.29 -18.89
C VAL A 131 -16.68 -34.37 -17.78
N ASN A 132 -16.79 -35.52 -17.10
CA ASN A 132 -17.63 -35.77 -15.90
C ASN A 132 -19.02 -35.12 -15.90
N GLY A 133 -19.74 -35.22 -17.04
CA GLY A 133 -21.08 -34.62 -17.14
C GLY A 133 -21.08 -33.10 -17.25
N GLY A 134 -19.98 -32.48 -17.64
CA GLY A 134 -19.88 -31.05 -17.93
C GLY A 134 -19.54 -30.17 -16.71
N ARG A 135 -19.31 -30.75 -15.52
CA ARG A 135 -18.93 -30.00 -14.32
C ARG A 135 -17.59 -30.49 -13.79
N ILE A 136 -16.65 -29.57 -13.61
CA ILE A 136 -15.39 -29.80 -12.88
C ILE A 136 -15.59 -29.24 -11.49
N ASP A 137 -15.71 -30.12 -10.48
CA ASP A 137 -15.78 -29.74 -9.08
C ASP A 137 -14.39 -29.88 -8.45
N LEU A 138 -13.83 -28.77 -8.02
CA LEU A 138 -12.49 -28.70 -7.40
C LEU A 138 -12.58 -28.44 -5.89
N PHE A 139 -13.77 -28.50 -5.29
CA PHE A 139 -13.91 -28.35 -3.85
C PHE A 139 -13.33 -29.57 -3.10
N SER A 140 -12.60 -29.30 -2.02
CA SER A 140 -12.04 -30.32 -1.14
C SER A 140 -13.12 -30.85 -0.19
N GLU A 141 -13.18 -32.17 -0.02
CA GLU A 141 -14.09 -32.87 0.92
C GLU A 141 -13.35 -33.34 2.18
N GLU A 142 -12.39 -32.56 2.66
CA GLU A 142 -11.71 -32.89 3.91
C GLU A 142 -12.68 -32.74 5.09
N ALA A 143 -12.64 -33.70 6.02
CA ALA A 143 -13.46 -33.64 7.21
C ALA A 143 -13.09 -32.42 8.06
N PRO A 144 -14.06 -31.54 8.40
CA PRO A 144 -13.77 -30.31 9.11
C PRO A 144 -13.29 -30.59 10.53
N HIS A 145 -12.14 -30.00 10.89
CA HIS A 145 -11.55 -30.09 12.21
C HIS A 145 -11.70 -28.75 12.96
N GLY A 146 -12.29 -28.80 14.16
CA GLY A 146 -12.45 -27.63 15.01
C GLY A 146 -13.48 -26.61 14.48
N LEU A 147 -13.56 -25.47 15.15
CA LEU A 147 -14.51 -24.40 14.82
C LEU A 147 -14.24 -23.79 13.44
N LEU A 148 -12.97 -23.59 13.09
CA LEU A 148 -12.59 -23.04 11.79
C LEU A 148 -13.09 -23.92 10.64
N GLY A 149 -12.85 -25.24 10.71
CA GLY A 149 -13.31 -26.18 9.70
C GLY A 149 -14.83 -26.24 9.59
N GLN A 150 -15.55 -26.21 10.73
CA GLN A 150 -17.03 -26.15 10.74
C GLN A 150 -17.55 -24.88 10.04
N LEU A 151 -16.94 -23.71 10.30
CA LEU A 151 -17.32 -22.45 9.65
C LEU A 151 -17.04 -22.46 8.14
N GLN A 152 -15.90 -23.01 7.73
CA GLN A 152 -15.54 -23.13 6.32
C GLN A 152 -16.49 -24.07 5.57
N ASP A 153 -16.87 -25.17 6.18
CA ASP A 153 -17.82 -26.13 5.60
C ASP A 153 -19.25 -25.56 5.56
N ASP A 154 -19.67 -24.79 6.58
CA ASP A 154 -20.96 -24.08 6.57
C ASP A 154 -21.02 -23.02 5.46
N ILE A 155 -19.89 -22.35 5.16
CA ILE A 155 -19.79 -21.41 4.02
C ILE A 155 -19.89 -22.19 2.71
N LEU A 156 -19.16 -23.31 2.59
CA LEU A 156 -19.14 -24.16 1.41
C LEU A 156 -20.53 -24.69 1.08
N GLU A 157 -21.27 -25.14 2.11
CA GLU A 157 -22.59 -25.74 1.97
C GLU A 157 -23.75 -24.74 2.14
N LEU A 158 -23.44 -23.45 2.29
CA LEU A 158 -24.42 -22.36 2.44
C LEU A 158 -25.39 -22.55 3.63
N ARG A 159 -24.95 -23.18 4.72
CA ARG A 159 -25.81 -23.48 5.87
C ARG A 159 -26.18 -22.23 6.66
N PRO A 160 -27.48 -21.99 6.90
CA PRO A 160 -27.92 -20.97 7.83
C PRO A 160 -27.64 -21.38 9.28
N LEU A 161 -27.59 -20.40 10.19
CA LEU A 161 -27.23 -20.65 11.60
C LEU A 161 -28.09 -21.68 12.32
N ALA A 162 -29.34 -21.84 11.93
CA ALA A 162 -30.24 -22.87 12.51
C ALA A 162 -29.74 -24.28 12.16
N GLU A 163 -29.43 -24.52 10.90
CA GLU A 163 -28.90 -25.81 10.43
C GLU A 163 -27.50 -26.10 10.98
N THR A 164 -26.63 -25.10 11.08
CA THR A 164 -25.31 -25.22 11.71
C THR A 164 -25.40 -25.83 13.10
N ARG A 165 -26.35 -25.37 13.92
CA ARG A 165 -26.55 -25.85 15.30
C ARG A 165 -27.07 -27.29 15.39
N GLU A 166 -27.79 -27.75 14.38
CA GLU A 166 -28.27 -29.13 14.28
C GLU A 166 -27.22 -30.07 13.69
N HIS A 167 -26.38 -29.55 12.78
CA HIS A 167 -25.40 -30.33 12.05
C HIS A 167 -24.13 -30.60 12.87
N TRP A 168 -23.63 -29.58 13.59
CA TRP A 168 -22.34 -29.66 14.28
C TRP A 168 -22.48 -29.88 15.78
N PRO A 169 -21.68 -30.77 16.38
CA PRO A 169 -21.56 -30.83 17.83
C PRO A 169 -20.90 -29.53 18.36
N PRO A 170 -21.25 -29.12 19.60
CA PRO A 170 -20.58 -27.97 20.23
C PRO A 170 -19.08 -28.18 20.33
N VAL A 171 -18.32 -27.18 19.92
CA VAL A 171 -16.88 -27.18 20.05
C VAL A 171 -16.47 -26.88 21.48
N ALA A 172 -15.51 -27.63 22.03
CA ALA A 172 -14.99 -27.40 23.37
C ALA A 172 -13.96 -26.25 23.35
N PRO A 173 -14.24 -25.06 23.91
CA PRO A 173 -13.37 -23.88 23.79
C PRO A 173 -11.96 -24.05 24.38
N ARG A 174 -11.80 -25.01 25.30
CA ARG A 174 -10.49 -25.27 25.94
C ARG A 174 -9.57 -26.17 25.11
N SER A 175 -10.10 -27.00 24.25
CA SER A 175 -9.35 -27.94 23.43
C SER A 175 -9.24 -27.50 21.98
N ASP A 176 -10.14 -26.66 21.50
CA ASP A 176 -10.07 -26.12 20.14
C ASP A 176 -9.23 -24.86 20.10
N ALA A 177 -8.21 -24.90 19.26
CA ALA A 177 -7.30 -23.80 19.00
C ALA A 177 -7.35 -23.31 17.55
N SER A 178 -8.34 -23.77 16.77
CA SER A 178 -8.45 -23.46 15.35
C SER A 178 -8.77 -21.99 15.08
N ILE A 179 -9.47 -21.30 16.01
CA ILE A 179 -9.63 -19.84 15.99
C ILE A 179 -9.18 -19.30 17.34
N ARG A 180 -8.32 -18.28 17.32
CA ARG A 180 -7.84 -17.61 18.53
C ARG A 180 -7.97 -16.11 18.41
N PHE A 181 -8.40 -15.48 19.51
CA PHE A 181 -8.50 -14.04 19.66
C PHE A 181 -7.57 -13.56 20.77
N HIS A 182 -6.82 -12.51 20.49
CA HIS A 182 -5.93 -11.87 21.46
C HIS A 182 -6.22 -10.36 21.52
N VAL A 183 -6.29 -9.84 22.74
CA VAL A 183 -6.43 -8.41 23.01
C VAL A 183 -5.14 -7.87 23.54
N ALA A 184 -4.60 -6.84 22.90
CA ALA A 184 -3.37 -6.18 23.29
C ALA A 184 -3.60 -4.69 23.52
N HIS A 185 -2.81 -4.06 24.39
CA HIS A 185 -2.95 -2.62 24.67
C HIS A 185 -2.19 -1.72 23.68
N SER A 186 -1.40 -2.29 22.79
CA SER A 186 -0.62 -1.55 21.79
C SER A 186 -0.12 -2.48 20.68
N ALA A 187 0.17 -1.90 19.51
CA ALA A 187 0.73 -2.63 18.35
C ALA A 187 2.05 -3.35 18.71
N GLN A 188 2.91 -2.73 19.52
CA GLN A 188 4.14 -3.36 20.01
C GLN A 188 3.85 -4.64 20.79
N ARG A 189 2.91 -4.57 21.76
CA ARG A 189 2.54 -5.73 22.56
C ARG A 189 1.84 -6.81 21.75
N GLU A 190 1.08 -6.42 20.78
CA GLU A 190 0.42 -7.33 19.84
C GLU A 190 1.45 -8.18 19.05
N VAL A 191 2.50 -7.55 18.54
CA VAL A 191 3.60 -8.23 17.84
C VAL A 191 4.42 -9.12 18.79
N GLU A 192 4.66 -8.69 20.03
CA GLU A 192 5.32 -9.52 21.04
C GLU A 192 4.52 -10.79 21.37
N ILE A 193 3.20 -10.66 21.57
CA ILE A 193 2.31 -11.79 21.82
C ILE A 193 2.34 -12.74 20.63
N LEU A 194 2.28 -12.21 19.40
CA LEU A 194 2.36 -13.03 18.19
C LEU A 194 3.67 -13.82 18.15
N HIS A 195 4.80 -13.18 18.41
CA HIS A 195 6.12 -13.84 18.44
C HIS A 195 6.13 -15.01 19.42
N ASP A 196 5.66 -14.81 20.64
CA ASP A 196 5.57 -15.86 21.67
C ASP A 196 4.63 -17.01 21.24
N GLN A 197 3.48 -16.68 20.63
CA GLN A 197 2.54 -17.69 20.12
C GLN A 197 3.13 -18.50 18.97
N LEU A 198 3.87 -17.87 18.06
CA LEU A 198 4.55 -18.55 16.96
C LEU A 198 5.65 -19.50 17.49
N LEU A 199 6.47 -19.06 18.44
CA LEU A 199 7.46 -19.90 19.11
C LEU A 199 6.81 -21.13 19.75
N ALA A 200 5.73 -20.94 20.48
CA ALA A 200 4.99 -22.03 21.11
C ALA A 200 4.45 -23.01 20.07
N ARG A 201 3.96 -22.53 18.93
CA ARG A 201 3.44 -23.36 17.83
C ARG A 201 4.55 -24.15 17.12
N PHE A 202 5.66 -23.51 16.78
CA PHE A 202 6.81 -24.19 16.17
C PHE A 202 7.41 -25.26 17.09
N ASN A 203 7.41 -25.03 18.41
CA ASN A 203 7.86 -26.02 19.38
C ASN A 203 6.86 -27.20 19.53
N ALA A 204 5.55 -26.94 19.44
CA ALA A 204 4.53 -27.96 19.58
C ALA A 204 4.37 -28.82 18.30
N ASP A 205 4.62 -28.25 17.13
CA ASP A 205 4.54 -28.91 15.84
C ASP A 205 5.79 -28.67 14.99
N PRO A 206 6.78 -29.59 15.02
CA PRO A 206 8.01 -29.50 14.21
C PRO A 206 7.78 -29.56 12.69
N SER A 207 6.60 -29.95 12.23
CA SER A 207 6.26 -29.97 10.80
C SER A 207 5.88 -28.57 10.29
N LEU A 208 5.41 -27.68 11.17
CA LEU A 208 5.10 -26.29 10.84
C LEU A 208 6.39 -25.50 10.58
N LYS A 209 6.47 -24.85 9.43
CA LYS A 209 7.63 -24.05 9.04
C LYS A 209 7.26 -22.58 8.93
N PRO A 210 8.23 -21.65 9.08
CA PRO A 210 7.94 -20.21 8.96
C PRO A 210 7.20 -19.82 7.67
N ARG A 211 7.48 -20.49 6.55
CA ARG A 211 6.80 -20.25 5.26
C ARG A 211 5.31 -20.64 5.24
N ASP A 212 4.88 -21.44 6.21
CA ASP A 212 3.48 -21.89 6.30
C ASP A 212 2.60 -20.88 7.07
N VAL A 213 3.21 -19.77 7.50
CA VAL A 213 2.59 -18.71 8.31
C VAL A 213 2.55 -17.41 7.50
N ILE A 214 1.37 -16.79 7.44
CA ILE A 214 1.19 -15.43 6.94
C ILE A 214 0.61 -14.55 8.04
N VAL A 215 1.12 -13.33 8.14
CA VAL A 215 0.65 -12.29 9.06
C VAL A 215 0.19 -11.10 8.24
N MET A 216 -1.08 -10.75 8.36
CA MET A 216 -1.68 -9.65 7.62
C MET A 216 -2.11 -8.54 8.58
N VAL A 217 -1.88 -7.29 8.18
CA VAL A 217 -2.20 -6.08 8.94
C VAL A 217 -2.97 -5.08 8.06
N PRO A 218 -3.78 -4.18 8.62
CA PRO A 218 -4.44 -3.13 7.83
C PRO A 218 -3.47 -2.18 7.13
N ASP A 219 -2.37 -1.82 7.82
CA ASP A 219 -1.30 -0.97 7.31
C ASP A 219 0.06 -1.51 7.76
N ILE A 220 0.82 -2.06 6.83
CA ILE A 220 2.15 -2.61 7.10
C ILE A 220 3.16 -1.54 7.53
N ASN A 221 3.02 -0.30 7.05
CA ASN A 221 3.95 0.77 7.40
C ASN A 221 3.82 1.15 8.89
N ALA A 222 2.60 1.10 9.43
CA ALA A 222 2.38 1.34 10.86
C ALA A 222 2.95 0.22 11.73
N TYR A 223 2.90 -1.03 11.26
CA TYR A 223 3.35 -2.20 12.02
C TYR A 223 4.83 -2.54 11.84
N ALA A 224 5.45 -2.16 10.73
CA ALA A 224 6.82 -2.52 10.38
C ALA A 224 7.86 -2.15 11.47
N PRO A 225 7.84 -0.95 12.09
CA PRO A 225 8.78 -0.63 13.17
C PRO A 225 8.65 -1.57 14.37
N HIS A 226 7.43 -1.99 14.71
CA HIS A 226 7.16 -2.91 15.80
C HIS A 226 7.61 -4.33 15.47
N ILE A 227 7.41 -4.77 14.22
CA ILE A 227 7.87 -6.08 13.75
C ILE A 227 9.40 -6.12 13.78
N GLU A 228 10.06 -5.08 13.27
CA GLU A 228 11.53 -4.98 13.28
C GLU A 228 12.08 -4.93 14.72
N ALA A 229 11.40 -4.26 15.64
CA ALA A 229 11.79 -4.19 17.04
C ALA A 229 11.67 -5.53 17.78
N VAL A 230 10.74 -6.41 17.40
CA VAL A 230 10.54 -7.71 18.07
C VAL A 230 11.26 -8.83 17.33
N PHE A 231 11.03 -9.00 16.02
CA PHE A 231 11.62 -10.09 15.24
C PHE A 231 13.05 -9.80 14.80
N GLY A 232 13.36 -8.53 14.50
CA GLY A 232 14.66 -8.12 13.98
C GLY A 232 15.76 -8.03 15.04
N GLN A 233 15.42 -7.89 16.32
CA GLN A 233 16.40 -7.82 17.40
C GLN A 233 16.86 -9.18 17.91
N VAL A 234 16.21 -10.27 17.52
CA VAL A 234 16.62 -11.62 17.92
C VAL A 234 17.78 -12.07 17.05
N PRO A 235 18.97 -12.37 17.61
CA PRO A 235 20.11 -12.85 16.84
C PRO A 235 19.78 -14.16 16.10
N ARG A 236 20.40 -14.39 14.93
CA ARG A 236 20.12 -15.56 14.10
C ARG A 236 20.52 -16.89 14.75
N ASP A 237 21.44 -16.87 15.69
CA ASP A 237 21.92 -18.02 16.47
C ASP A 237 21.10 -18.25 17.75
N ASP A 238 20.16 -17.36 18.09
CA ASP A 238 19.25 -17.54 19.22
C ASP A 238 18.13 -18.53 18.84
N GLN A 239 17.76 -19.40 19.78
CA GLN A 239 16.66 -20.36 19.61
C GLN A 239 15.29 -19.71 19.40
N ARG A 240 15.15 -18.43 19.75
CA ARG A 240 13.93 -17.64 19.53
C ARG A 240 13.88 -16.96 18.15
N PHE A 241 14.92 -17.14 17.34
CA PHE A 241 14.95 -16.53 16.00
C PHE A 241 13.89 -17.13 15.08
N ILE A 242 13.00 -16.27 14.58
CA ILE A 242 12.02 -16.61 13.56
C ILE A 242 12.38 -15.80 12.30
N PRO A 243 12.74 -16.44 11.17
CA PRO A 243 12.97 -15.71 9.94
C PRO A 243 11.67 -15.05 9.46
N TYR A 244 11.74 -13.78 9.08
CA TYR A 244 10.60 -13.03 8.62
C TYR A 244 10.91 -12.18 7.39
N THR A 245 9.88 -11.80 6.65
CA THR A 245 9.92 -10.87 5.53
C THR A 245 8.78 -9.87 5.65
N LEU A 246 9.06 -8.62 5.34
CA LEU A 246 8.06 -7.55 5.26
C LEU A 246 7.78 -7.28 3.78
N ALA A 247 6.53 -7.48 3.38
CA ALA A 247 6.05 -7.19 2.03
C ALA A 247 5.20 -5.91 2.03
N ASP A 248 5.07 -5.29 0.86
CA ASP A 248 4.23 -4.10 0.63
C ASP A 248 4.57 -2.85 1.45
N GLN A 249 5.76 -2.80 2.04
CA GLN A 249 6.22 -1.55 2.63
C GLN A 249 6.44 -0.50 1.55
N GLY A 250 5.90 0.68 1.78
CA GLY A 250 6.21 1.85 0.97
C GLY A 250 7.71 2.16 1.05
N GLN A 251 8.37 2.31 -0.08
CA GLN A 251 9.80 2.65 -0.13
C GLN A 251 10.08 4.06 0.39
N ARG A 252 9.12 4.97 0.27
CA ARG A 252 9.25 6.41 0.57
C ARG A 252 9.72 6.69 1.99
N GLY A 253 9.16 6.05 3.00
CA GLY A 253 9.49 6.30 4.40
C GLY A 253 10.68 5.51 4.94
N ARG A 254 11.31 4.65 4.12
CA ARG A 254 12.37 3.73 4.56
C ARG A 254 13.72 4.00 3.91
N GLU A 255 13.71 4.38 2.64
CA GLU A 255 14.94 4.59 1.88
C GLU A 255 15.49 5.98 2.17
N PRO A 256 16.70 6.13 2.73
CA PRO A 256 17.27 7.44 3.08
C PRO A 256 17.29 8.40 1.90
N LEU A 257 17.63 7.91 0.70
CA LEU A 257 17.63 8.71 -0.54
C LEU A 257 16.23 9.27 -0.84
N LEU A 258 15.17 8.46 -0.68
CA LEU A 258 13.79 8.91 -0.92
C LEU A 258 13.31 9.90 0.14
N ILE A 259 13.70 9.72 1.40
CA ILE A 259 13.43 10.67 2.47
C ILE A 259 14.07 12.03 2.15
N ALA A 260 15.34 12.03 1.74
CA ALA A 260 16.02 13.26 1.31
C ALA A 260 15.36 13.89 0.08
N LEU A 261 14.98 13.08 -0.91
CA LEU A 261 14.26 13.57 -2.09
C LEU A 261 12.93 14.23 -1.72
N GLU A 262 12.15 13.63 -0.82
CA GLU A 262 10.90 14.24 -0.34
C GLU A 262 11.14 15.57 0.39
N HIS A 263 12.21 15.69 1.18
CA HIS A 263 12.61 16.95 1.80
C HIS A 263 12.98 18.00 0.74
N LEU A 264 13.76 17.63 -0.27
CA LEU A 264 14.11 18.54 -1.38
C LEU A 264 12.87 19.01 -2.14
N LEU A 265 11.90 18.12 -2.43
CA LEU A 265 10.67 18.49 -3.13
C LEU A 265 9.71 19.35 -2.29
N LYS A 266 9.94 19.42 -0.97
CA LYS A 266 9.20 20.30 -0.04
C LYS A 266 9.95 21.61 0.25
N LEU A 267 11.09 21.88 -0.37
CA LEU A 267 11.87 23.10 -0.15
C LEU A 267 11.06 24.40 -0.27
N PRO A 268 10.10 24.56 -1.21
CA PRO A 268 9.29 25.77 -1.27
C PRO A 268 8.51 26.06 0.03
N ASP A 269 8.15 25.03 0.77
CA ASP A 269 7.42 25.14 2.05
C ASP A 269 8.36 25.11 3.28
N SER A 270 9.67 24.85 3.08
CA SER A 270 10.65 24.72 4.14
C SER A 270 11.02 26.05 4.77
N ARG A 271 11.31 25.99 6.07
CA ARG A 271 11.91 27.10 6.82
C ARG A 271 13.43 27.05 6.84
N PHE A 272 14.04 26.07 6.22
CA PHE A 272 15.47 25.81 6.30
C PHE A 272 15.96 25.71 7.75
N ALA A 273 15.25 24.94 8.58
CA ALA A 273 15.70 24.67 9.94
C ALA A 273 17.02 23.88 9.91
N VAL A 274 17.84 24.07 10.95
CA VAL A 274 19.13 23.36 11.06
C VAL A 274 18.93 21.86 10.99
N SER A 275 17.91 21.32 11.68
CA SER A 275 17.58 19.89 11.63
C SER A 275 17.28 19.39 10.23
N GLU A 276 16.49 20.14 9.43
CA GLU A 276 16.14 19.75 8.06
C GLU A 276 17.38 19.60 7.16
N ILE A 277 18.36 20.48 7.30
CA ILE A 277 19.59 20.44 6.48
C ILE A 277 20.58 19.38 7.02
N LEU A 278 20.62 19.18 8.32
CA LEU A 278 21.43 18.10 8.92
C LEU A 278 20.87 16.71 8.57
N ASP A 279 19.57 16.54 8.58
CA ASP A 279 18.90 15.30 8.14
C ASP A 279 19.23 14.97 6.66
N LEU A 280 19.36 16.00 5.79
CA LEU A 280 19.85 15.80 4.42
C LEU A 280 21.31 15.32 4.39
N LEU A 281 22.17 15.90 5.24
CA LEU A 281 23.58 15.50 5.34
C LEU A 281 23.77 14.10 5.97
N ASP A 282 22.79 13.58 6.69
CA ASP A 282 22.82 12.20 7.19
C ASP A 282 22.63 11.15 6.10
N VAL A 283 22.17 11.54 4.90
CA VAL A 283 21.96 10.64 3.76
C VAL A 283 23.27 10.40 2.98
N PRO A 284 23.79 9.15 2.91
CA PRO A 284 25.07 8.85 2.29
C PRO A 284 25.18 9.29 0.82
N ALA A 285 24.14 9.06 0.01
CA ALA A 285 24.12 9.46 -1.39
C ALA A 285 24.22 10.98 -1.60
N LEU A 286 23.67 11.79 -0.68
CA LEU A 286 23.78 13.24 -0.71
C LEU A 286 25.15 13.69 -0.21
N ARG A 287 25.64 13.17 0.93
CA ARG A 287 26.97 13.50 1.46
C ARG A 287 28.07 13.27 0.43
N ARG A 288 28.04 12.10 -0.22
CA ARG A 288 29.02 11.74 -1.25
C ARG A 288 29.04 12.75 -2.39
N ARG A 289 27.87 13.19 -2.84
CA ARG A 289 27.75 14.21 -3.91
C ARG A 289 28.44 15.54 -3.57
N PHE A 290 28.41 15.90 -2.29
CA PHE A 290 29.05 17.15 -1.82
C PHE A 290 30.45 16.94 -1.22
N GLY A 291 31.00 15.72 -1.25
CA GLY A 291 32.33 15.42 -0.73
C GLY A 291 32.44 15.58 0.78
N VAL A 292 31.41 15.23 1.53
CA VAL A 292 31.36 15.23 3.00
C VAL A 292 31.36 13.79 3.49
N ASP A 293 32.34 13.44 4.31
CA ASP A 293 32.41 12.12 4.94
C ASP A 293 31.60 12.08 6.23
N GLU A 294 31.24 10.88 6.69
CA GLU A 294 30.49 10.70 7.94
C GLU A 294 31.26 11.24 9.15
N ALA A 295 32.58 11.10 9.16
CA ALA A 295 33.45 11.63 10.21
C ALA A 295 33.39 13.16 10.33
N ASP A 296 33.07 13.85 9.24
CA ASP A 296 33.03 15.32 9.17
C ASP A 296 31.75 15.91 9.78
N LEU A 297 30.70 15.11 9.90
CA LEU A 297 29.40 15.56 10.43
C LEU A 297 29.51 16.20 11.81
N ALA A 298 30.27 15.60 12.72
CA ALA A 298 30.46 16.13 14.06
C ALA A 298 31.11 17.54 14.05
N THR A 299 32.05 17.78 13.13
CA THR A 299 32.70 19.08 12.94
C THR A 299 31.73 20.10 12.36
N LEU A 300 30.98 19.72 11.33
CA LEU A 300 29.96 20.60 10.73
C LEU A 300 28.86 20.96 11.74
N HIS A 301 28.36 20.02 12.54
CA HIS A 301 27.38 20.27 13.61
C HIS A 301 27.91 21.33 14.60
N ARG A 302 29.13 21.15 15.11
CA ARG A 302 29.78 22.10 16.03
C ARG A 302 29.89 23.50 15.42
N TRP A 303 30.30 23.60 14.14
CA TRP A 303 30.45 24.89 13.47
C TRP A 303 29.09 25.57 13.22
N ILE A 304 28.07 24.84 12.81
CA ILE A 304 26.71 25.33 12.59
C ILE A 304 26.14 25.89 13.90
N GLU A 305 26.30 25.13 15.00
CA GLU A 305 25.85 25.55 16.32
C GLU A 305 26.62 26.78 16.81
N GLY A 306 27.97 26.77 16.76
CA GLY A 306 28.85 27.83 17.25
C GLY A 306 28.75 29.11 16.40
N ALA A 307 28.58 29.00 15.08
CA ALA A 307 28.25 30.14 14.24
C ALA A 307 26.84 30.69 14.47
N GLY A 308 26.02 30.01 15.27
CA GLY A 308 24.71 30.47 15.68
C GLY A 308 23.63 30.32 14.63
N VAL A 309 23.78 29.41 13.65
CA VAL A 309 22.73 29.09 12.68
C VAL A 309 21.55 28.46 13.40
N ARG A 310 20.34 28.86 13.06
CA ARG A 310 19.10 28.28 13.62
C ARG A 310 18.10 27.88 12.52
N TRP A 311 17.76 28.81 11.64
CA TRP A 311 16.81 28.58 10.57
C TRP A 311 16.86 29.72 9.55
N GLY A 312 16.27 29.49 8.37
CA GLY A 312 16.17 30.45 7.31
C GLY A 312 17.44 30.54 6.45
N LEU A 313 17.27 30.57 5.15
CA LEU A 313 18.39 30.66 4.23
C LEU A 313 19.09 32.01 4.36
N ASP A 314 18.33 33.11 4.22
CA ASP A 314 18.77 34.49 4.36
C ASP A 314 17.61 35.43 4.74
N ALA A 315 17.84 36.74 4.73
CA ALA A 315 16.82 37.75 5.00
C ALA A 315 15.71 37.76 3.95
N ALA A 316 16.04 37.56 2.67
CA ALA A 316 15.07 37.59 1.58
C ALA A 316 14.10 36.39 1.64
N GLN A 317 14.58 35.21 1.97
CA GLN A 317 13.72 34.03 2.16
C GLN A 317 12.78 34.21 3.36
N ARG A 318 13.25 34.79 4.47
CA ARG A 318 12.43 35.10 5.64
C ARG A 318 11.35 36.15 5.33
N GLU A 319 11.68 37.17 4.52
CA GLU A 319 10.71 38.17 4.08
C GLU A 319 9.57 37.54 3.25
N ARG A 320 9.86 36.57 2.40
CA ARG A 320 8.84 35.78 1.68
C ARG A 320 7.93 34.99 2.61
N LEU A 321 8.41 34.62 3.81
CA LEU A 321 7.60 33.98 4.87
C LEU A 321 6.80 34.99 5.72
N GLY A 322 6.79 36.26 5.33
CA GLY A 322 6.01 37.32 6.01
C GLY A 322 6.74 37.98 7.19
N LEU A 323 8.05 37.81 7.31
CA LEU A 323 8.84 38.46 8.37
C LEU A 323 9.33 39.86 7.91
N PRO A 324 9.68 40.75 8.85
CA PRO A 324 10.26 42.04 8.53
C PRO A 324 11.55 41.92 7.70
N ALA A 325 11.75 42.85 6.77
CA ALA A 325 12.94 42.93 5.93
C ALA A 325 14.22 43.09 6.77
N GLY A 326 15.34 42.50 6.29
CA GLY A 326 16.66 42.66 6.89
C GLY A 326 16.96 41.75 8.08
N LEU A 327 16.10 40.82 8.44
CA LEU A 327 16.33 39.85 9.53
C LEU A 327 17.29 38.74 9.09
N GLU A 328 18.59 39.03 9.00
CA GLU A 328 19.62 38.08 8.55
C GLU A 328 20.24 37.25 9.69
N GLY A 329 20.20 37.74 10.93
CA GLY A 329 20.82 37.07 12.10
C GLY A 329 20.35 35.63 12.27
N ASN A 330 21.28 34.70 12.59
CA ASN A 330 21.02 33.27 12.77
C ASN A 330 20.52 32.52 11.52
N SER A 331 20.62 33.13 10.31
CA SER A 331 20.38 32.42 9.04
C SER A 331 21.61 31.62 8.59
N TRP A 332 21.40 30.69 7.65
CA TRP A 332 22.46 29.91 7.06
C TRP A 332 23.52 30.78 6.40
N ARG A 333 23.12 31.76 5.61
CA ARG A 333 24.01 32.67 4.90
C ARG A 333 24.80 33.55 5.88
N PHE A 334 24.18 34.02 6.95
CA PHE A 334 24.84 34.77 8.01
C PHE A 334 25.85 33.93 8.76
N GLY A 335 25.49 32.68 9.16
CA GLY A 335 26.41 31.79 9.83
C GLY A 335 27.59 31.37 8.98
N LEU A 336 27.38 31.09 7.68
CA LEU A 336 28.45 30.79 6.73
C LEU A 336 29.42 31.98 6.58
N ARG A 337 28.91 33.22 6.54
CA ARG A 337 29.78 34.42 6.53
C ARG A 337 30.62 34.53 7.79
N ARG A 338 30.07 34.21 8.96
CA ARG A 338 30.82 34.17 10.22
C ARG A 338 31.93 33.13 10.20
N MET A 339 31.69 31.94 9.66
CA MET A 339 32.64 30.84 9.51
C MET A 339 33.78 31.25 8.55
N LEU A 340 33.44 31.76 7.35
CA LEU A 340 34.41 32.17 6.36
C LEU A 340 35.24 33.38 6.84
N LEU A 341 34.62 34.33 7.55
CA LEU A 341 35.31 35.46 8.14
C LEU A 341 36.28 34.99 9.23
N GLY A 342 35.87 34.07 10.10
CA GLY A 342 36.75 33.48 11.10
C GLY A 342 37.95 32.75 10.51
N TYR A 343 37.76 32.00 9.45
CA TYR A 343 38.85 31.40 8.70
C TYR A 343 39.83 32.43 8.13
N ALA A 344 39.30 33.56 7.59
CA ALA A 344 40.14 34.58 6.93
C ALA A 344 40.90 35.47 7.91
N VAL A 345 40.31 35.85 9.05
CA VAL A 345 40.89 36.84 9.99
C VAL A 345 41.23 36.27 11.38
N GLY A 346 40.78 35.04 11.68
CA GLY A 346 40.91 34.45 13.00
C GLY A 346 40.08 35.16 14.07
N GLU A 347 40.55 35.11 15.32
CA GLU A 347 39.93 35.82 16.43
C GLU A 347 40.10 37.32 16.27
N GLY A 348 39.00 38.06 16.21
CA GLY A 348 39.08 39.51 15.92
C GLY A 348 37.77 40.25 16.25
N ALA A 349 37.85 41.59 16.10
CA ALA A 349 36.70 42.46 16.22
C ALA A 349 35.70 42.26 15.09
N ALA A 350 34.44 42.59 15.33
CA ALA A 350 33.39 42.52 14.33
C ALA A 350 33.77 43.36 13.05
N LEU A 351 33.71 42.76 11.89
CA LEU A 351 33.91 43.40 10.60
C LEU A 351 32.55 43.64 9.95
N GLN A 352 32.23 44.89 9.66
CA GLN A 352 30.93 45.29 9.10
C GLN A 352 29.71 44.75 9.88
N GLY A 353 29.83 44.68 11.22
CA GLY A 353 28.77 44.18 12.08
C GLY A 353 28.67 42.63 12.19
N ILE A 354 29.58 41.91 11.52
CA ILE A 354 29.64 40.43 11.57
C ILE A 354 30.78 40.01 12.51
N GLN A 355 30.44 39.32 13.61
CA GLN A 355 31.43 38.74 14.54
C GLN A 355 32.02 37.46 13.89
N PRO A 356 33.35 37.34 13.70
CA PRO A 356 33.98 36.13 13.21
C PRO A 356 33.68 34.92 14.11
N TYR A 357 33.59 33.74 13.50
CA TYR A 357 33.59 32.46 14.22
C TYR A 357 34.92 31.75 13.92
N ASP A 358 35.83 31.73 14.84
CA ASP A 358 37.23 31.43 14.69
C ASP A 358 37.63 29.96 14.86
N GLU A 359 36.67 29.07 15.16
CA GLU A 359 36.97 27.64 15.24
C GLU A 359 37.14 26.95 13.88
N VAL A 360 36.83 27.64 12.79
CA VAL A 360 37.05 27.13 11.42
C VAL A 360 38.53 27.29 11.07
N GLY A 361 39.30 26.22 11.19
CA GLY A 361 40.74 26.26 10.95
C GLY A 361 41.36 24.91 10.66
N GLY A 362 42.67 24.90 10.39
CA GLY A 362 43.38 23.66 10.12
C GLY A 362 42.95 22.98 8.81
N LEU A 363 43.08 21.67 8.75
CA LEU A 363 42.67 20.85 7.59
C LEU A 363 41.15 20.81 7.41
N ASP A 364 40.41 20.86 8.53
CA ASP A 364 38.96 20.82 8.52
C ASP A 364 38.32 22.05 7.85
N ALA A 365 39.06 23.18 7.73
CA ALA A 365 38.55 24.38 7.07
C ALA A 365 38.07 24.11 5.62
N ALA A 366 38.59 23.06 4.99
CA ALA A 366 38.14 22.62 3.67
C ALA A 366 36.62 22.27 3.64
N LEU A 367 36.02 21.87 4.77
CA LEU A 367 34.60 21.53 4.86
C LEU A 367 33.64 22.71 4.70
N ALA A 368 34.12 23.93 4.89
CA ALA A 368 33.31 25.13 4.65
C ALA A 368 32.92 25.29 3.16
N GLY A 369 33.76 24.80 2.23
CA GLY A 369 33.46 24.77 0.80
C GLY A 369 32.26 23.91 0.43
N PRO A 370 32.24 22.59 0.74
CA PRO A 370 31.11 21.71 0.57
C PRO A 370 29.82 22.26 1.17
N LEU A 371 29.87 22.78 2.40
CA LEU A 371 28.67 23.38 3.05
C LEU A 371 28.17 24.60 2.24
N ALA A 372 29.06 25.45 1.78
CA ALA A 372 28.70 26.61 0.95
C ALA A 372 28.05 26.19 -0.37
N VAL A 373 28.63 25.19 -1.06
CA VAL A 373 28.06 24.63 -2.29
C VAL A 373 26.69 24.02 -2.06
N LEU A 374 26.49 23.24 -0.99
CA LEU A 374 25.20 22.68 -0.64
C LEU A 374 24.15 23.78 -0.46
N LEU A 375 24.46 24.83 0.32
CA LEU A 375 23.52 25.94 0.55
C LEU A 375 23.18 26.70 -0.76
N GLU A 376 24.16 26.90 -1.64
CA GLU A 376 23.93 27.50 -2.95
C GLU A 376 22.99 26.64 -3.81
N ARG A 377 23.21 25.32 -3.85
CA ARG A 377 22.33 24.39 -4.59
C ARG A 377 20.92 24.32 -4.02
N LEU A 378 20.78 24.36 -2.70
CA LEU A 378 19.47 24.43 -2.04
C LEU A 378 18.73 25.74 -2.37
N GLU A 379 19.44 26.87 -2.46
CA GLU A 379 18.86 28.15 -2.86
C GLU A 379 18.32 28.11 -4.29
N VAL A 380 19.09 27.55 -5.22
CA VAL A 380 18.69 27.40 -6.63
C VAL A 380 17.46 26.47 -6.71
N ALA A 381 17.52 25.31 -6.07
CA ALA A 381 16.40 24.36 -6.04
C ALA A 381 15.14 24.97 -5.42
N TYR A 382 15.27 25.73 -4.32
CA TYR A 382 14.16 26.44 -3.71
C TYR A 382 13.46 27.38 -4.70
N ALA A 383 14.24 28.16 -5.46
CA ALA A 383 13.69 29.10 -6.44
C ALA A 383 13.02 28.38 -7.62
N GLU A 384 13.66 27.33 -8.17
CA GLU A 384 13.14 26.57 -9.30
C GLU A 384 11.87 25.76 -8.97
N LEU A 385 11.81 25.18 -7.77
CA LEU A 385 10.67 24.37 -7.33
C LEU A 385 9.45 25.21 -6.90
N ALA A 386 9.65 26.48 -6.53
CA ALA A 386 8.56 27.39 -6.17
C ALA A 386 7.71 27.83 -7.37
N GLU A 387 8.27 27.81 -8.58
CA GLU A 387 7.61 28.29 -9.79
C GLU A 387 6.91 27.13 -10.52
N PRO A 388 5.57 27.25 -10.79
CA PRO A 388 4.86 26.28 -11.61
C PRO A 388 5.51 26.12 -12.99
N ALA A 389 5.52 24.89 -13.51
CA ALA A 389 6.15 24.58 -14.78
C ALA A 389 5.36 23.54 -15.59
N THR A 390 5.59 23.49 -16.89
CA THR A 390 5.00 22.51 -17.77
C THR A 390 5.59 21.10 -17.50
N PRO A 391 4.92 20.02 -17.90
CA PRO A 391 5.45 18.66 -17.72
C PRO A 391 6.86 18.45 -18.31
N ALA A 392 7.17 19.05 -19.45
CA ALA A 392 8.49 18.96 -20.06
C ALA A 392 9.55 19.66 -19.19
N GLN A 393 9.26 20.89 -18.73
CA GLN A 393 10.15 21.65 -17.85
C GLN A 393 10.36 20.95 -16.51
N TRP A 394 9.30 20.33 -15.93
CA TRP A 394 9.44 19.54 -14.72
C TRP A 394 10.36 18.33 -14.91
N GLY A 395 10.28 17.65 -16.06
CA GLY A 395 11.21 16.57 -16.36
C GLY A 395 12.67 17.02 -16.32
N GLU A 396 12.99 18.14 -16.95
CA GLU A 396 14.35 18.72 -16.94
C GLU A 396 14.78 19.14 -15.52
N ARG A 397 13.91 19.84 -14.77
CA ARG A 397 14.22 20.31 -13.40
C ARG A 397 14.44 19.15 -12.44
N LEU A 398 13.57 18.12 -12.47
CA LEU A 398 13.67 16.98 -11.55
C LEU A 398 14.82 16.04 -11.89
N GLN A 399 15.15 15.85 -13.18
CA GLN A 399 16.35 15.14 -13.59
C GLN A 399 17.63 15.89 -13.15
N ALA A 400 17.65 17.21 -13.32
CA ALA A 400 18.75 18.05 -12.84
C ALA A 400 18.88 17.97 -11.31
N LEU A 401 17.76 18.02 -10.57
CA LEU A 401 17.74 17.90 -9.10
C LEU A 401 18.35 16.58 -8.65
N LEU A 402 17.96 15.45 -9.23
CA LEU A 402 18.56 14.14 -8.91
C LEU A 402 20.06 14.15 -9.15
N THR A 403 20.51 14.68 -10.28
CA THR A 403 21.94 14.73 -10.66
C THR A 403 22.76 15.66 -9.76
N VAL A 404 22.17 16.78 -9.33
CA VAL A 404 22.83 17.79 -8.50
C VAL A 404 22.98 17.35 -7.06
N PHE A 405 21.97 16.65 -6.50
CA PHE A 405 21.94 16.34 -5.07
C PHE A 405 22.37 14.92 -4.72
N PHE A 406 22.34 13.97 -5.66
CA PHE A 406 22.64 12.58 -5.34
C PHE A 406 23.77 12.01 -6.19
N GLU A 407 24.60 11.21 -5.53
CA GLU A 407 25.58 10.30 -6.12
C GLU A 407 25.41 8.94 -5.44
N ALA A 408 25.13 7.91 -6.22
CA ALA A 408 24.88 6.58 -5.68
C ALA A 408 26.02 6.10 -4.78
N HIS A 409 25.69 5.64 -3.60
CA HIS A 409 26.62 5.07 -2.64
C HIS A 409 26.82 3.57 -2.88
N ASP A 410 25.75 2.88 -3.28
CA ASP A 410 25.72 1.44 -3.52
C ASP A 410 24.79 1.08 -4.70
N GLU A 411 24.70 -0.22 -5.03
CA GLU A 411 23.83 -0.73 -6.10
C GLU A 411 22.34 -0.43 -5.85
N ARG A 412 21.93 -0.28 -4.60
CA ARG A 412 20.55 0.02 -4.23
C ARG A 412 20.19 1.45 -4.59
N ASP A 413 21.07 2.39 -4.29
CA ASP A 413 20.92 3.79 -4.71
C ASP A 413 20.87 3.91 -6.23
N GLU A 414 21.73 3.17 -6.97
CA GLU A 414 21.73 3.16 -8.44
C GLU A 414 20.40 2.68 -9.01
N LEU A 415 19.85 1.60 -8.45
CA LEU A 415 18.55 1.07 -8.84
C LEU A 415 17.41 2.06 -8.56
N LEU A 416 17.43 2.70 -7.38
CA LEU A 416 16.43 3.71 -7.01
C LEU A 416 16.47 4.93 -7.92
N LEU A 417 17.65 5.47 -8.20
CA LEU A 417 17.81 6.62 -9.11
C LEU A 417 17.33 6.27 -10.52
N THR A 418 17.66 5.07 -11.00
CA THR A 418 17.17 4.57 -12.30
C THR A 418 15.66 4.44 -12.31
N GLN A 419 15.06 3.89 -11.25
CA GLN A 419 13.61 3.75 -11.12
C GLN A 419 12.90 5.12 -11.09
N LEU A 420 13.44 6.08 -10.35
CA LEU A 420 12.92 7.44 -10.29
C LEU A 420 12.92 8.12 -11.67
N LEU A 421 13.99 7.97 -12.44
CA LEU A 421 14.06 8.49 -13.81
C LEU A 421 13.04 7.83 -14.73
N GLN A 422 12.89 6.51 -14.68
CA GLN A 422 11.88 5.78 -15.46
C GLN A 422 10.44 6.19 -15.13
N LEU A 423 10.16 6.45 -13.85
CA LEU A 423 8.83 6.92 -13.43
C LEU A 423 8.56 8.34 -13.94
N LEU A 424 9.59 9.20 -13.95
CA LEU A 424 9.49 10.55 -14.48
C LEU A 424 9.24 10.55 -15.98
N GLU A 425 9.98 9.75 -16.75
CA GLU A 425 9.78 9.56 -18.19
C GLU A 425 8.37 9.06 -18.51
N ARG A 426 7.92 8.05 -17.80
CA ARG A 426 6.55 7.50 -17.95
C ARG A 426 5.47 8.55 -17.68
N TRP A 427 5.66 9.35 -16.63
CA TRP A 427 4.73 10.43 -16.31
C TRP A 427 4.70 11.47 -17.44
N GLN A 428 5.85 11.87 -17.99
CA GLN A 428 5.92 12.78 -19.13
C GLN A 428 5.26 12.20 -20.38
N GLU A 429 5.45 10.91 -20.67
CA GLU A 429 4.78 10.21 -21.77
C GLU A 429 3.25 10.24 -21.62
N HIS A 430 2.73 10.02 -20.41
CA HIS A 430 1.30 10.11 -20.14
C HIS A 430 0.76 11.53 -20.39
N CYS A 431 1.48 12.57 -19.95
CA CYS A 431 1.10 13.95 -20.23
C CYS A 431 1.12 14.25 -21.74
N ALA A 432 2.13 13.78 -22.46
CA ALA A 432 2.24 13.94 -23.90
C ALA A 432 1.10 13.21 -24.65
N CYS A 433 0.77 11.98 -24.26
CA CYS A 433 -0.36 11.23 -24.82
C CYS A 433 -1.70 11.94 -24.58
N ALA A 434 -1.85 12.63 -23.45
CA ALA A 434 -3.03 13.42 -23.13
C ALA A 434 -3.02 14.83 -23.78
N ALA A 435 -1.94 15.18 -24.50
CA ALA A 435 -1.68 16.54 -25.01
C ALA A 435 -1.78 17.62 -23.90
N PHE A 436 -1.36 17.26 -22.67
CA PHE A 436 -1.40 18.14 -21.51
C PHE A 436 -0.08 18.92 -21.40
N ALA A 437 -0.16 20.25 -21.42
CA ALA A 437 0.98 21.16 -21.39
C ALA A 437 0.80 22.34 -20.41
N GLU A 438 -0.22 22.28 -19.54
CA GLU A 438 -0.46 23.35 -18.58
C GLU A 438 0.59 23.34 -17.45
N PRO A 439 1.00 24.53 -16.94
CA PRO A 439 1.90 24.60 -15.80
C PRO A 439 1.25 24.01 -14.54
N LEU A 440 2.00 23.19 -13.82
CA LEU A 440 1.59 22.54 -12.57
C LEU A 440 2.52 22.94 -11.43
N PRO A 441 2.02 23.07 -10.19
CA PRO A 441 2.84 23.27 -9.00
C PRO A 441 3.52 21.96 -8.59
N ILE A 442 4.67 22.08 -7.88
CA ILE A 442 5.47 20.94 -7.42
C ILE A 442 4.66 19.95 -6.54
N SER A 443 3.67 20.41 -5.79
CA SER A 443 2.84 19.55 -4.95
C SER A 443 2.10 18.47 -5.75
N VAL A 444 1.59 18.81 -6.94
CA VAL A 444 0.93 17.85 -7.84
C VAL A 444 1.92 16.87 -8.43
N ILE A 445 3.10 17.38 -8.86
CA ILE A 445 4.14 16.55 -9.46
C ILE A 445 4.70 15.55 -8.46
N ARG A 446 4.98 15.99 -7.24
CA ARG A 446 5.48 15.13 -6.16
C ARG A 446 4.58 13.91 -5.95
N GLU A 447 3.27 14.13 -5.84
CA GLU A 447 2.33 13.03 -5.65
C GLU A 447 2.22 12.12 -6.89
N ALA A 448 2.17 12.69 -8.09
CA ALA A 448 2.10 11.92 -9.32
C ALA A 448 3.37 11.09 -9.56
N TRP A 449 4.55 11.68 -9.34
CA TRP A 449 5.84 11.04 -9.57
C TRP A 449 6.14 9.96 -8.53
N LEU A 450 6.13 10.34 -7.24
CA LEU A 450 6.48 9.42 -6.15
C LEU A 450 5.39 8.37 -5.90
N GLY A 451 4.11 8.64 -6.25
CA GLY A 451 3.03 7.65 -6.19
C GLY A 451 3.27 6.41 -7.04
N GLY A 452 4.08 6.54 -8.10
CA GLY A 452 4.51 5.41 -8.92
C GLY A 452 5.44 4.42 -8.21
N LEU A 453 6.18 4.85 -7.19
CA LEU A 453 7.03 3.97 -6.37
C LEU A 453 6.20 2.99 -5.52
N ASP A 454 5.07 3.46 -5.01
CA ASP A 454 4.21 2.64 -4.15
C ASP A 454 3.45 1.56 -4.92
N GLN A 455 3.30 1.73 -6.25
CA GLN A 455 2.65 0.74 -7.13
C GLN A 455 3.60 -0.38 -7.61
N GLY A 456 4.90 -0.22 -7.48
CA GLY A 456 5.92 -1.14 -7.99
C GLY A 456 6.33 -2.29 -7.05
N GLY A 457 5.82 -2.34 -5.83
CA GLY A 457 6.24 -3.26 -4.76
C GLY A 457 5.88 -4.75 -4.95
N LEU A 458 5.22 -5.15 -6.03
CA LEU A 458 4.77 -6.55 -6.28
C LEU A 458 5.90 -7.57 -6.52
N ASN A 459 7.16 -7.12 -6.62
CA ASN A 459 8.31 -7.99 -6.91
C ASN A 459 9.11 -8.44 -5.66
N GLN A 460 8.59 -8.25 -4.46
CA GLN A 460 9.27 -8.76 -3.27
C GLN A 460 9.12 -10.27 -3.16
N ARG A 461 10.21 -10.93 -2.73
CA ARG A 461 10.35 -12.39 -2.60
C ARG A 461 9.40 -12.93 -1.53
N PHE A 462 8.14 -13.16 -1.87
CA PHE A 462 7.23 -13.93 -1.05
C PHE A 462 7.73 -15.39 -0.94
N LEU A 463 7.52 -15.99 0.22
CA LEU A 463 7.79 -17.43 0.44
C LEU A 463 9.28 -17.85 0.44
N ALA A 464 10.21 -16.96 0.76
CA ALA A 464 11.63 -17.30 0.88
C ALA A 464 12.01 -18.15 2.13
N GLY A 465 11.07 -18.98 2.64
CA GLY A 465 11.32 -19.81 3.83
C GLY A 465 11.11 -19.08 5.17
N ALA A 466 10.46 -17.93 5.17
CA ALA A 466 10.25 -17.04 6.31
C ALA A 466 8.75 -16.81 6.58
N VAL A 467 8.41 -16.30 7.77
CA VAL A 467 7.08 -15.75 8.06
C VAL A 467 6.87 -14.50 7.23
N SER A 468 5.78 -14.43 6.48
CA SER A 468 5.48 -13.29 5.60
C SER A 468 4.53 -12.33 6.29
N PHE A 469 4.98 -11.07 6.49
CA PHE A 469 4.15 -9.97 6.95
C PHE A 469 3.76 -9.11 5.76
N CYS A 470 2.48 -8.79 5.62
CA CYS A 470 1.96 -8.00 4.50
C CYS A 470 0.69 -7.21 4.88
N THR A 471 0.30 -6.29 4.01
CA THR A 471 -1.02 -5.67 4.09
C THR A 471 -2.11 -6.67 3.67
N LEU A 472 -3.33 -6.52 4.19
CA LEU A 472 -4.50 -7.36 3.85
C LEU A 472 -4.95 -7.24 2.38
N MET A 473 -4.05 -7.26 1.39
CA MET A 473 -4.41 -7.14 -0.02
C MET A 473 -3.65 -8.10 -0.95
N PRO A 474 -2.35 -8.30 -0.82
CA PRO A 474 -1.63 -9.32 -1.57
C PRO A 474 -1.92 -10.72 -1.02
N MET A 475 -1.62 -11.75 -1.78
CA MET A 475 -1.76 -13.16 -1.40
C MET A 475 -3.21 -13.65 -1.23
N ARG A 476 -4.15 -13.07 -1.98
CA ARG A 476 -5.56 -13.50 -1.99
C ARG A 476 -5.69 -14.97 -2.38
N ALA A 477 -6.54 -15.68 -1.65
CA ALA A 477 -6.88 -17.09 -1.91
C ALA A 477 -5.69 -18.07 -1.93
N ILE A 478 -4.54 -17.72 -1.32
CA ILE A 478 -3.43 -18.65 -1.13
C ILE A 478 -3.59 -19.33 0.22
N PRO A 479 -3.62 -20.67 0.29
CA PRO A 479 -3.77 -21.39 1.55
C PRO A 479 -2.49 -21.36 2.38
N PHE A 480 -2.62 -21.05 3.68
CA PHE A 480 -1.57 -21.16 4.68
C PHE A 480 -2.05 -22.04 5.84
N ARG A 481 -1.13 -22.73 6.51
CA ARG A 481 -1.49 -23.49 7.71
C ARG A 481 -1.95 -22.55 8.83
N LEU A 482 -1.25 -21.42 8.98
CA LEU A 482 -1.54 -20.40 9.99
C LEU A 482 -1.74 -19.04 9.34
N VAL A 483 -2.91 -18.44 9.54
CA VAL A 483 -3.22 -17.08 9.11
C VAL A 483 -3.40 -16.22 10.34
N CYS A 484 -2.60 -15.14 10.45
CA CYS A 484 -2.63 -14.20 11.55
C CYS A 484 -3.10 -12.83 11.05
N LEU A 485 -4.10 -12.26 11.71
CA LEU A 485 -4.63 -10.93 11.45
C LEU A 485 -4.36 -10.05 12.67
N LEU A 486 -3.55 -9.01 12.53
CA LEU A 486 -3.22 -8.06 13.59
C LEU A 486 -3.83 -6.70 13.28
N GLY A 487 -4.07 -5.90 14.33
CA GLY A 487 -4.58 -4.54 14.18
C GLY A 487 -6.05 -4.49 13.77
N MET A 488 -6.84 -5.48 14.17
CA MET A 488 -8.27 -5.54 13.85
C MET A 488 -9.09 -4.63 14.77
N ASN A 489 -8.57 -3.41 15.06
CA ASN A 489 -9.23 -2.43 15.92
C ASN A 489 -10.46 -1.80 15.23
N ASP A 490 -11.42 -1.37 16.06
CA ASP A 490 -12.53 -0.54 15.59
C ASP A 490 -11.98 0.80 15.07
N GLY A 491 -12.33 1.15 13.84
CA GLY A 491 -11.82 2.32 13.14
C GLY A 491 -10.64 2.05 12.21
N ASP A 492 -9.78 1.07 12.49
CA ASP A 492 -8.66 0.69 11.64
C ASP A 492 -9.08 -0.35 10.58
N TYR A 493 -10.00 -1.24 10.96
CA TYR A 493 -10.54 -2.26 10.05
C TYR A 493 -12.05 -2.53 10.27
N PRO A 494 -12.89 -2.53 9.23
CA PRO A 494 -12.57 -2.22 7.83
C PRO A 494 -12.17 -0.76 7.61
N ARG A 495 -11.17 -0.54 6.76
CA ARG A 495 -10.64 0.78 6.45
C ARG A 495 -11.72 1.67 5.83
N GLN A 496 -11.77 2.92 6.24
CA GLN A 496 -12.70 3.89 5.71
C GLN A 496 -11.97 4.92 4.85
N GLN A 497 -12.45 5.14 3.65
CA GLN A 497 -11.99 6.21 2.78
C GLN A 497 -13.13 7.20 2.61
N SER A 498 -12.91 8.45 2.98
CA SER A 498 -13.87 9.50 2.70
C SER A 498 -13.98 9.67 1.18
N PRO A 499 -15.19 9.59 0.60
CA PRO A 499 -15.36 9.80 -0.82
C PRO A 499 -14.97 11.22 -1.20
N LEU A 500 -14.31 11.38 -2.35
CA LEU A 500 -13.97 12.68 -2.92
C LEU A 500 -15.25 13.41 -3.34
N ASP A 501 -15.21 14.74 -3.37
CA ASP A 501 -16.40 15.56 -3.69
C ASP A 501 -16.94 15.30 -5.10
N PHE A 502 -16.08 14.84 -6.03
CA PHE A 502 -16.45 14.48 -7.41
C PHE A 502 -16.70 12.98 -7.61
N ASP A 503 -16.77 12.19 -6.54
CA ASP A 503 -17.01 10.74 -6.64
C ASP A 503 -18.48 10.47 -6.97
N LEU A 504 -18.72 10.08 -8.22
CA LEU A 504 -20.05 9.75 -8.72
C LEU A 504 -20.60 8.43 -8.15
N MET A 505 -19.76 7.52 -7.67
CA MET A 505 -20.17 6.23 -7.10
C MET A 505 -20.78 6.37 -5.70
N ARG A 506 -20.54 7.50 -5.03
CA ARG A 506 -21.06 7.77 -3.67
C ARG A 506 -22.57 7.58 -3.54
N ASN A 507 -23.32 8.03 -4.54
CA ASN A 507 -24.79 8.10 -4.50
C ASN A 507 -25.46 7.17 -5.53
N ASP A 508 -24.73 6.59 -6.46
CA ASP A 508 -25.22 5.75 -7.56
C ASP A 508 -24.35 4.48 -7.68
N TYR A 509 -24.48 3.61 -6.65
CA TYR A 509 -23.77 2.33 -6.60
C TYR A 509 -24.27 1.38 -7.70
N ARG A 510 -23.34 0.78 -8.44
CA ARG A 510 -23.60 -0.23 -9.47
C ARG A 510 -22.83 -1.53 -9.14
N PRO A 511 -23.37 -2.70 -9.49
CA PRO A 511 -22.63 -3.95 -9.37
C PRO A 511 -21.26 -3.86 -10.07
N GLY A 512 -20.20 -4.18 -9.32
CA GLY A 512 -18.81 -4.03 -9.76
C GLY A 512 -18.12 -2.73 -9.35
N ASP A 513 -18.83 -1.75 -8.79
CA ASP A 513 -18.24 -0.60 -8.15
C ASP A 513 -17.50 -1.03 -6.87
N ARG A 514 -16.31 -0.48 -6.67
CA ARG A 514 -15.47 -0.82 -5.52
C ARG A 514 -15.72 0.12 -4.35
N SER A 515 -15.93 -0.46 -3.18
CA SER A 515 -15.94 0.24 -1.91
C SER A 515 -14.86 -0.35 -1.01
N ARG A 516 -13.96 0.48 -0.48
CA ARG A 516 -12.87 0.04 0.41
C ARG A 516 -13.38 -0.84 1.56
N ARG A 517 -14.50 -0.44 2.14
CA ARG A 517 -15.13 -1.17 3.24
C ARG A 517 -15.62 -2.57 2.84
N GLU A 518 -16.23 -2.69 1.67
CA GLU A 518 -16.71 -3.98 1.17
C GLU A 518 -15.54 -4.85 0.67
N ASP A 519 -14.52 -4.23 0.08
CA ASP A 519 -13.26 -4.92 -0.25
C ASP A 519 -12.63 -5.54 1.01
N ASP A 520 -12.51 -4.78 2.11
CA ASP A 520 -11.93 -5.26 3.36
C ASP A 520 -12.75 -6.38 4.01
N ARG A 521 -14.08 -6.31 3.96
CA ARG A 521 -14.95 -7.38 4.44
C ARG A 521 -14.77 -8.67 3.65
N TYR A 522 -14.64 -8.54 2.32
CA TYR A 522 -14.40 -9.70 1.48
C TYR A 522 -13.00 -10.28 1.69
N LEU A 523 -11.98 -9.44 1.91
CA LEU A 523 -10.63 -9.87 2.28
C LEU A 523 -10.60 -10.66 3.59
N LEU A 524 -11.39 -10.25 4.59
CA LEU A 524 -11.51 -10.99 5.85
C LEU A 524 -12.12 -12.37 5.62
N LEU A 525 -13.12 -12.47 4.76
CA LEU A 525 -13.72 -13.75 4.37
C LEU A 525 -12.67 -14.64 3.65
N GLU A 526 -11.91 -14.08 2.71
CA GLU A 526 -10.86 -14.81 2.01
C GLU A 526 -9.74 -15.27 2.97
N ALA A 527 -9.36 -14.44 3.97
CA ALA A 527 -8.39 -14.80 4.99
C ALA A 527 -8.88 -15.98 5.85
N LEU A 528 -10.14 -15.96 6.27
CA LEU A 528 -10.77 -17.07 7.01
C LEU A 528 -10.75 -18.35 6.17
N LEU A 529 -11.07 -18.27 4.89
CA LEU A 529 -11.12 -19.43 4.00
C LEU A 529 -9.71 -19.95 3.61
N SER A 530 -8.68 -19.11 3.67
CA SER A 530 -7.32 -19.52 3.36
C SER A 530 -6.57 -20.17 4.53
N ALA A 531 -7.06 -20.02 5.77
CA ALA A 531 -6.48 -20.68 6.95
C ALA A 531 -6.81 -22.18 6.96
N ARG A 532 -5.78 -23.04 7.00
CA ARG A 532 -5.96 -24.51 6.99
C ARG A 532 -6.05 -25.11 8.38
N GLU A 533 -5.28 -24.61 9.35
CA GLU A 533 -5.24 -25.15 10.70
C GLU A 533 -5.68 -24.14 11.75
N GLN A 534 -5.24 -22.89 11.60
CA GLN A 534 -5.56 -21.88 12.60
C GLN A 534 -5.72 -20.49 11.98
N LEU A 535 -6.75 -19.80 12.45
CA LEU A 535 -6.94 -18.36 12.28
C LEU A 535 -6.66 -17.67 13.62
N TYR A 536 -5.66 -16.78 13.62
CA TYR A 536 -5.29 -15.94 14.76
C TYR A 536 -5.73 -14.50 14.47
N VAL A 537 -6.46 -13.89 15.38
CA VAL A 537 -6.95 -12.50 15.25
C VAL A 537 -6.54 -11.72 16.49
N SER A 538 -5.99 -10.53 16.30
CA SER A 538 -5.64 -9.65 17.43
C SER A 538 -5.99 -8.17 17.15
N TRP A 539 -6.24 -7.43 18.25
CA TRP A 539 -6.54 -6.00 18.24
C TRP A 539 -6.11 -5.34 19.54
#